data_85302ce1ba429c38fc2e06864df479c0
#
_entry.id   85302ce1ba429c38fc2e06864df479c0
#
_cell.length_a   1.000
_cell.length_b   1.000
_cell.length_c   1.000
_cell.angle_alpha   90.00
_cell.angle_beta   90.00
_cell.angle_gamma   90.00
#
_symmetry.space_group_name_H-M   'P 1'
#
loop_
_entity.id
_entity.type
_entity.pdbx_description
1 polymer ?
#
loop_
_entity_poly.entity_id
_entity_poly.type
_entity_poly.pdbx_seq_one_letter_code
_entity_poly.pdbx_strand_id
1 'polypeptide(L)'
;MLTRFCALLLCFGALISCSRSDESGSKSAADWAKAGETDGYVYYADHASVKKADEIVTMSDLFDYKTARMEGGGAPALSKKTDRGYDCQNQKSQLLKTTWYSGQMGTGSVVRSSGDSEQLTPVMAGSATAALIKIACGNH
;
A
#
# COMPACT_ATOMS: atom_id res chain seq x y z
N MET A 1 14.30 -60.59 -54.40
CA MET A 1 13.96 -59.55 -55.41
C MET A 1 13.12 -58.48 -54.68
N LEU A 2 13.72 -57.31 -54.51
CA LEU A 2 13.15 -55.97 -54.81
C LEU A 2 11.90 -55.64 -54.01
N THR A 3 11.73 -54.52 -53.35
CA THR A 3 12.28 -53.16 -53.45
C THR A 3 11.89 -52.38 -52.23
N ARG A 4 12.81 -51.68 -51.68
CA ARG A 4 12.77 -50.40 -51.04
C ARG A 4 11.45 -49.60 -51.18
N PHE A 5 10.96 -49.05 -50.10
CA PHE A 5 10.62 -47.63 -50.09
C PHE A 5 10.63 -47.11 -48.70
N CYS A 6 11.51 -46.14 -48.47
CA CYS A 6 11.66 -45.27 -47.33
C CYS A 6 10.53 -44.25 -47.32
N ALA A 7 9.76 -44.13 -46.28
CA ALA A 7 8.88 -42.98 -46.06
C ALA A 7 9.25 -42.31 -44.78
N LEU A 8 10.01 -41.21 -44.92
CA LEU A 8 10.26 -40.24 -43.87
C LEU A 8 8.97 -39.54 -43.53
N LEU A 9 8.46 -39.76 -42.34
CA LEU A 9 7.41 -38.94 -41.75
C LEU A 9 8.06 -37.93 -40.82
N LEU A 10 8.14 -36.68 -41.30
CA LEU A 10 8.49 -35.49 -40.54
C LEU A 10 7.36 -35.20 -39.57
N CYS A 11 7.57 -35.53 -38.30
CA CYS A 11 6.72 -35.02 -37.22
C CYS A 11 7.06 -33.56 -36.94
N PHE A 12 6.25 -32.67 -37.45
CA PHE A 12 6.22 -31.27 -37.08
C PHE A 12 5.61 -31.18 -35.66
N GLY A 13 6.46 -31.12 -34.66
CA GLY A 13 6.07 -30.82 -33.30
C GLY A 13 5.64 -29.37 -33.19
N ALA A 14 4.35 -29.13 -33.16
CA ALA A 14 3.80 -27.83 -32.79
C ALA A 14 4.04 -27.60 -31.29
N LEU A 15 5.03 -26.79 -30.96
CA LEU A 15 5.20 -26.24 -29.63
C LEU A 15 4.06 -25.25 -29.38
N ILE A 16 3.00 -25.73 -28.76
CA ILE A 16 1.97 -24.86 -28.19
C ILE A 16 2.60 -24.19 -26.97
N SER A 17 3.12 -22.99 -27.16
CA SER A 17 3.53 -22.10 -26.10
C SER A 17 2.26 -21.65 -25.40
N CYS A 18 1.90 -22.30 -24.30
CA CYS A 18 0.92 -21.76 -23.37
C CYS A 18 1.53 -20.53 -22.71
N SER A 19 1.26 -19.37 -23.28
CA SER A 19 1.41 -18.11 -22.57
C SER A 19 0.40 -18.13 -21.44
N ARG A 20 0.85 -18.48 -20.24
CA ARG A 20 0.14 -18.12 -19.01
C ARG A 20 0.20 -16.61 -18.93
N SER A 21 -0.91 -15.99 -19.26
CA SER A 21 -1.18 -14.63 -18.80
C SER A 21 -1.35 -14.72 -17.30
N ASP A 22 -0.26 -14.55 -16.56
CA ASP A 22 -0.34 -14.18 -15.17
C ASP A 22 -0.94 -12.78 -15.14
N GLU A 23 -2.26 -12.72 -15.01
CA GLU A 23 -2.94 -11.54 -14.47
C GLU A 23 -2.55 -11.42 -12.99
N SER A 24 -1.28 -11.20 -12.75
CA SER A 24 -0.80 -10.54 -11.57
C SER A 24 -1.29 -9.10 -11.70
N GLY A 25 -2.41 -8.80 -11.08
CA GLY A 25 -2.85 -7.43 -10.87
C GLY A 25 -1.65 -6.68 -10.31
N SER A 26 -1.00 -5.90 -11.15
CA SER A 26 0.12 -5.06 -10.79
C SER A 26 -0.37 -4.12 -9.70
N LYS A 27 -0.15 -4.50 -8.44
CA LYS A 27 -0.31 -3.61 -7.32
C LYS A 27 0.70 -2.50 -7.58
N SER A 28 0.20 -1.34 -8.01
CA SER A 28 1.04 -0.16 -8.24
C SER A 28 2.01 -0.03 -7.07
N ALA A 29 3.30 0.04 -7.36
CA ALA A 29 4.30 0.30 -6.33
C ALA A 29 3.91 1.57 -5.59
N ALA A 30 4.04 1.58 -4.26
CA ALA A 30 3.71 2.74 -3.46
C ALA A 30 4.59 3.93 -3.87
N ASP A 31 3.96 5.07 -4.06
CA ASP A 31 4.61 6.35 -4.38
C ASP A 31 4.66 7.22 -3.13
N TRP A 32 5.63 6.92 -2.25
CA TRP A 32 5.82 7.60 -0.99
C TRP A 32 6.43 8.99 -1.17
N ALA A 33 5.61 10.02 -1.04
CA ALA A 33 6.05 11.41 -0.98
C ALA A 33 6.07 11.91 0.46
N LYS A 34 7.18 12.54 0.89
CA LYS A 34 7.28 13.14 2.22
C LYS A 34 6.22 14.22 2.36
N ALA A 35 5.33 14.07 3.35
CA ALA A 35 4.28 15.02 3.68
C ALA A 35 4.68 15.95 4.81
N GLY A 36 5.59 15.52 5.69
CA GLY A 36 6.10 16.35 6.76
C GLY A 36 6.98 15.59 7.75
N GLU A 37 7.36 16.27 8.81
CA GLU A 37 8.29 15.78 9.82
C GLU A 37 8.01 16.41 11.17
N THR A 38 8.25 15.63 12.24
CA THR A 38 8.28 16.06 13.63
C THR A 38 9.58 15.61 14.29
N ASP A 39 9.78 15.93 15.57
CA ASP A 39 10.95 15.46 16.31
C ASP A 39 10.99 13.93 16.44
N GLY A 40 9.85 13.25 16.37
CA GLY A 40 9.74 11.81 16.61
C GLY A 40 9.57 10.95 15.35
N TYR A 41 9.13 11.50 14.24
CA TYR A 41 8.87 10.75 12.99
C TYR A 41 8.85 11.65 11.75
N VAL A 42 9.12 11.04 10.62
CA VAL A 42 8.80 11.57 9.29
C VAL A 42 7.53 10.89 8.80
N TYR A 43 6.64 11.61 8.11
CA TYR A 43 5.44 11.00 7.57
C TYR A 43 5.30 11.24 6.07
N TYR A 44 4.72 10.26 5.41
CA TYR A 44 4.62 10.18 3.95
C TYR A 44 3.19 9.89 3.54
N ALA A 45 2.82 10.36 2.35
CA ALA A 45 1.59 10.02 1.66
C ALA A 45 1.90 9.15 0.44
N ASP A 46 1.07 8.13 0.20
CA ASP A 46 1.13 7.35 -1.04
C ASP A 46 0.14 7.92 -2.05
N HIS A 47 0.62 8.78 -2.95
CA HIS A 47 -0.20 9.42 -3.97
C HIS A 47 -0.83 8.41 -4.94
N ALA A 48 -0.17 7.28 -5.19
CA ALA A 48 -0.70 6.22 -6.07
C ALA A 48 -1.88 5.46 -5.44
N SER A 49 -2.03 5.54 -4.11
CA SER A 49 -3.11 4.85 -3.38
C SER A 49 -4.40 5.65 -3.26
N VAL A 50 -4.40 6.92 -3.69
CA VAL A 50 -5.58 7.80 -3.57
C VAL A 50 -6.74 7.26 -4.38
N LYS A 51 -7.88 7.02 -3.72
CA LYS A 51 -9.11 6.57 -4.35
C LYS A 51 -10.29 7.34 -3.79
N LYS A 52 -11.15 7.83 -4.66
CA LYS A 52 -12.40 8.47 -4.28
C LYS A 52 -13.56 7.49 -4.46
N ALA A 53 -14.32 7.29 -3.40
CA ALA A 53 -15.56 6.52 -3.41
C ALA A 53 -16.63 7.35 -2.68
N ASP A 54 -17.59 7.84 -3.42
CA ASP A 54 -18.64 8.76 -2.93
C ASP A 54 -18.05 9.99 -2.22
N GLU A 55 -18.33 10.16 -0.94
CA GLU A 55 -17.88 11.30 -0.13
C GLU A 55 -16.55 11.03 0.59
N ILE A 56 -16.05 9.79 0.53
CA ILE A 56 -14.84 9.37 1.22
C ILE A 56 -13.69 9.20 0.22
N VAL A 57 -12.58 9.82 0.53
CA VAL A 57 -11.31 9.60 -0.17
C VAL A 57 -10.44 8.70 0.68
N THR A 58 -9.91 7.62 0.12
CA THR A 58 -8.97 6.75 0.82
C THR A 58 -7.55 7.00 0.33
N MET A 59 -6.58 6.93 1.24
CA MET A 59 -5.15 7.04 0.94
C MET A 59 -4.36 6.27 1.99
N SER A 60 -3.26 5.64 1.56
CA SER A 60 -2.28 5.06 2.47
C SER A 60 -1.29 6.12 2.94
N ASP A 61 -0.97 6.10 4.22
CA ASP A 61 0.09 6.90 4.83
C ASP A 61 1.13 6.02 5.54
N LEU A 62 2.32 6.55 5.72
CA LEU A 62 3.42 5.88 6.40
C LEU A 62 4.07 6.84 7.38
N PHE A 63 4.25 6.36 8.61
CA PHE A 63 4.99 7.06 9.67
C PHE A 63 6.29 6.30 9.91
N ASP A 64 7.40 6.97 9.68
CA ASP A 64 8.74 6.43 9.85
C ASP A 64 9.35 7.02 11.12
N TYR A 65 9.54 6.19 12.14
CA TYR A 65 9.94 6.64 13.46
C TYR A 65 11.45 6.82 13.54
N LYS A 66 11.88 7.92 14.11
CA LYS A 66 13.32 8.19 14.39
C LYS A 66 13.89 7.27 15.47
N THR A 67 13.04 6.80 16.37
CA THR A 67 13.36 5.80 17.40
C THR A 67 12.22 4.79 17.51
N ALA A 68 12.55 3.55 17.82
CA ALA A 68 11.55 2.49 17.94
C ALA A 68 10.47 2.83 18.98
N ARG A 69 9.22 2.49 18.67
CA ARG A 69 8.05 2.77 19.51
C ARG A 69 7.28 1.50 19.85
N MET A 70 6.74 1.48 21.05
CA MET A 70 5.89 0.41 21.57
C MET A 70 4.39 0.71 21.39
N GLU A 71 4.01 1.45 20.37
CA GLU A 71 2.62 1.85 20.15
C GLU A 71 1.68 0.63 20.11
N GLY A 72 0.62 0.69 20.93
CA GLY A 72 -0.43 -0.31 21.02
C GLY A 72 -0.02 -1.66 21.60
N GLY A 73 1.09 -1.74 22.31
CA GLY A 73 1.62 -2.96 22.92
C GLY A 73 2.39 -3.84 21.93
N GLY A 74 3.13 -4.80 22.46
CA GLY A 74 3.91 -5.76 21.67
C GLY A 74 5.36 -5.33 21.44
N ALA A 75 5.97 -5.84 20.35
CA ALA A 75 7.35 -5.56 20.01
C ALA A 75 7.54 -4.13 19.50
N PRO A 76 8.75 -3.54 19.66
CA PRO A 76 9.07 -2.23 19.13
C PRO A 76 8.92 -2.18 17.61
N ALA A 77 8.33 -1.08 17.11
CA ALA A 77 8.19 -0.80 15.68
C ALA A 77 9.00 0.43 15.29
N LEU A 78 9.62 0.39 14.12
CA LEU A 78 10.30 1.53 13.51
C LEU A 78 9.47 2.26 12.45
N SER A 79 8.38 1.66 12.01
CA SER A 79 7.43 2.34 11.12
C SER A 79 6.03 1.76 11.24
N LYS A 80 5.04 2.54 10.81
CA LYS A 80 3.67 2.07 10.62
C LYS A 80 3.10 2.56 9.30
N LYS A 81 2.34 1.70 8.65
CA LYS A 81 1.56 2.01 7.46
C LYS A 81 0.08 2.00 7.84
N THR A 82 -0.65 3.01 7.42
CA THR A 82 -2.09 3.13 7.69
C THR A 82 -2.85 3.36 6.40
N ASP A 83 -3.89 2.58 6.17
CA ASP A 83 -4.91 2.88 5.17
C ASP A 83 -5.98 3.70 5.88
N ARG A 84 -6.28 4.88 5.35
CA ARG A 84 -7.13 5.87 6.00
C ARG A 84 -8.22 6.38 5.05
N GLY A 85 -9.42 6.57 5.59
CA GLY A 85 -10.51 7.26 4.91
C GLY A 85 -10.61 8.71 5.38
N TYR A 86 -10.94 9.61 4.46
CA TYR A 86 -11.09 11.04 4.71
C TYR A 86 -12.44 11.53 4.21
N ASP A 87 -13.19 12.16 5.07
CA ASP A 87 -14.33 12.99 4.71
C ASP A 87 -13.82 14.43 4.49
N CYS A 88 -13.68 14.79 3.24
CA CYS A 88 -13.08 16.07 2.84
C CYS A 88 -13.99 17.26 3.17
N GLN A 89 -15.30 17.06 3.20
CA GLN A 89 -16.27 18.13 3.49
C GLN A 89 -16.32 18.47 4.96
N ASN A 90 -16.34 17.44 5.82
CA ASN A 90 -16.49 17.61 7.26
C ASN A 90 -15.16 17.58 8.02
N GLN A 91 -14.02 17.49 7.31
CA GLN A 91 -12.67 17.44 7.90
C GLN A 91 -12.54 16.35 8.96
N LYS A 92 -12.98 15.14 8.62
CA LYS A 92 -12.90 13.96 9.47
C LYS A 92 -12.05 12.87 8.83
N SER A 93 -11.51 11.97 9.64
CA SER A 93 -10.79 10.80 9.16
C SER A 93 -11.14 9.55 9.97
N GLN A 94 -10.96 8.39 9.36
CA GLN A 94 -11.11 7.08 9.98
C GLN A 94 -9.91 6.20 9.65
N LEU A 95 -9.55 5.31 10.57
CA LEU A 95 -8.54 4.29 10.35
C LEU A 95 -9.20 3.06 9.71
N LEU A 96 -8.75 2.65 8.54
CA LEU A 96 -9.24 1.44 7.89
C LEU A 96 -8.36 0.24 8.25
N LYS A 97 -7.05 0.44 8.26
CA LYS A 97 -6.09 -0.60 8.66
C LYS A 97 -4.79 0.03 9.07
N THR A 98 -4.16 -0.47 10.11
CA THR A 98 -2.80 -0.08 10.49
C THR A 98 -1.92 -1.31 10.66
N THR A 99 -0.72 -1.26 10.11
CA THR A 99 0.28 -2.33 10.20
C THR A 99 1.59 -1.72 10.69
N TRP A 100 2.17 -2.27 11.74
CA TRP A 100 3.45 -1.86 12.31
C TRP A 100 4.56 -2.80 11.87
N TYR A 101 5.72 -2.24 11.57
CA TYR A 101 6.88 -2.95 11.04
C TYR A 101 8.10 -2.78 11.94
N SER A 102 8.92 -3.83 12.03
CA SER A 102 10.17 -3.80 12.79
C SER A 102 11.26 -2.92 12.16
N GLY A 103 11.18 -2.66 10.87
CA GLY A 103 12.10 -1.80 10.11
C GLY A 103 11.49 -0.46 9.75
N GLN A 104 12.36 0.43 9.25
CA GLN A 104 11.95 1.74 8.72
C GLN A 104 11.24 1.59 7.36
N MET A 105 10.48 2.60 6.96
CA MET A 105 9.81 2.68 5.67
C MET A 105 8.92 1.46 5.33
N GLY A 106 8.28 0.86 6.34
CA GLY A 106 7.40 -0.30 6.14
C GLY A 106 8.13 -1.59 5.81
N THR A 107 9.38 -1.73 6.22
CA THR A 107 10.23 -2.91 5.98
C THR A 107 10.35 -3.80 7.22
N GLY A 108 11.01 -4.94 7.05
CA GLY A 108 11.19 -5.90 8.12
C GLY A 108 9.93 -6.74 8.36
N SER A 109 9.83 -7.29 9.57
CA SER A 109 8.69 -8.12 9.95
C SER A 109 7.49 -7.29 10.38
N VAL A 110 6.29 -7.77 10.09
CA VAL A 110 5.07 -7.23 10.69
C VAL A 110 5.07 -7.58 12.17
N VAL A 111 5.14 -6.58 13.04
CA VAL A 111 5.10 -6.77 14.50
C VAL A 111 3.67 -6.75 15.04
N ARG A 112 2.78 -6.04 14.33
CA ARG A 112 1.35 -5.99 14.66
C ARG A 112 0.54 -5.45 13.49
N SER A 113 -0.75 -5.83 13.47
CA SER A 113 -1.76 -5.25 12.57
C SER A 113 -3.03 -5.01 13.38
N SER A 114 -3.71 -3.91 13.14
CA SER A 114 -5.05 -3.67 13.65
C SER A 114 -6.03 -3.44 12.50
N GLY A 115 -7.26 -3.87 12.70
CA GLY A 115 -8.36 -3.60 11.78
C GLY A 115 -8.93 -2.19 11.95
N ASP A 116 -10.07 -2.03 11.36
CA ASP A 116 -10.78 -0.77 11.15
C ASP A 116 -11.29 -0.14 12.44
N SER A 117 -11.30 1.19 12.42
CA SER A 117 -12.24 1.98 13.19
C SER A 117 -13.21 2.60 12.18
N GLU A 118 -14.42 2.12 12.10
CA GLU A 118 -15.46 2.69 11.21
C GLU A 118 -15.87 4.12 11.64
N GLN A 119 -15.36 4.60 12.75
CA GLN A 119 -15.71 5.90 13.31
C GLN A 119 -14.91 7.02 12.67
N LEU A 120 -15.61 7.92 11.98
CA LEU A 120 -15.07 9.19 11.52
C LEU A 120 -14.86 10.13 12.70
N THR A 121 -13.62 10.56 12.93
CA THR A 121 -13.24 11.51 13.98
C THR A 121 -12.74 12.83 13.40
N PRO A 122 -13.01 13.97 14.03
CA PRO A 122 -12.51 15.26 13.58
C PRO A 122 -10.98 15.27 13.47
N VAL A 123 -10.45 15.84 12.40
CA VAL A 123 -9.03 16.03 12.20
C VAL A 123 -8.57 17.27 12.96
N MET A 124 -7.62 17.09 13.88
CA MET A 124 -7.07 18.20 14.67
C MET A 124 -6.15 19.08 13.83
N ALA A 125 -6.37 20.39 13.87
CA ALA A 125 -5.51 21.36 13.20
C ALA A 125 -4.03 21.22 13.66
N GLY A 126 -3.09 21.34 12.72
CA GLY A 126 -1.65 21.23 13.01
C GLY A 126 -1.13 19.80 13.19
N SER A 127 -2.00 18.78 13.15
CA SER A 127 -1.59 17.38 13.20
C SER A 127 -1.04 16.88 11.85
N ALA A 128 -0.29 15.76 11.88
CA ALA A 128 0.12 15.08 10.65
C ALA A 128 -1.10 14.68 9.79
N THR A 129 -2.19 14.23 10.42
CA THR A 129 -3.44 13.91 9.73
C THR A 129 -4.04 15.13 9.03
N ALA A 130 -3.87 16.34 9.57
CA ALA A 130 -4.31 17.58 8.92
C ALA A 130 -3.52 17.91 7.64
N ALA A 131 -2.25 17.53 7.58
CA ALA A 131 -1.47 17.63 6.35
C ALA A 131 -1.89 16.55 5.34
N LEU A 132 -2.10 15.33 5.82
CA LEU A 132 -2.47 14.19 4.97
C LEU A 132 -3.86 14.34 4.34
N ILE A 133 -4.86 14.87 5.07
CA ILE A 133 -6.20 15.11 4.49
C ILE A 133 -6.16 16.13 3.35
N LYS A 134 -5.32 17.15 3.43
CA LYS A 134 -5.14 18.12 2.35
C LYS A 134 -4.60 17.46 1.08
N ILE A 135 -3.65 16.55 1.25
CA ILE A 135 -3.09 15.77 0.13
C ILE A 135 -4.15 14.86 -0.46
N ALA A 136 -4.81 14.06 0.37
CA ALA A 136 -5.84 13.12 -0.07
C ALA A 136 -7.00 13.81 -0.80
N CYS A 137 -7.42 14.97 -0.31
CA CYS A 137 -8.54 15.73 -0.87
C CYS A 137 -8.15 16.66 -2.04
N GLY A 138 -6.87 16.69 -2.44
CA GLY A 138 -6.38 17.47 -3.58
C GLY A 138 -6.35 18.98 -3.34
N ASN A 139 -6.35 19.43 -2.11
CA ASN A 139 -6.14 20.82 -1.74
C ASN A 139 -4.63 21.10 -1.71
N HIS A 140 -4.09 21.45 -2.87
CA HIS A 140 -2.69 21.85 -3.07
C HIS A 140 -2.49 23.33 -2.83
#